data_5844f71d83ec7d3743fa4ebd1161b208
#
_entry.id   5844f71d83ec7d3743fa4ebd1161b208
#
_cell.length_a   1.000
_cell.length_b   1.000
_cell.length_c   1.000
_cell.angle_alpha   90.00
_cell.angle_beta   90.00
_cell.angle_gamma   90.00
#
_symmetry.space_group_name_H-M   'P 1'
#
loop_
_entity.id
_entity.type
_entity.pdbx_description
1 polymer ?
#
loop_
_entity_poly.entity_id
_entity_poly.type
_entity_poly.pdbx_seq_one_letter_code
_entity_poly.pdbx_strand_id
1 'polypeptide(L)' 'MNGSDYSRVERAIHYLEAHAHEQPSLAELAGHVGLSEFHFQRLFHRWAGVTPKNFLQSLTLNRAKDLLAASSSLLD' A
#
# COMPACT_ATOMS: atom_id res chain seq x y z
N MET A 1 -5.72 18.22 -11.59
CA MET A 1 -5.48 17.46 -10.34
C MET A 1 -4.73 18.33 -9.37
N ASN A 2 -5.15 18.42 -8.15
CA ASN A 2 -4.50 19.30 -7.19
C ASN A 2 -3.54 18.53 -6.28
N GLY A 3 -2.67 19.28 -5.57
CA GLY A 3 -1.68 18.71 -4.69
C GLY A 3 -2.26 17.92 -3.52
N SER A 4 -3.50 18.21 -3.15
CA SER A 4 -4.16 17.54 -2.05
C SER A 4 -4.48 16.07 -2.40
N ASP A 5 -4.82 15.79 -3.66
CA ASP A 5 -5.04 14.41 -4.10
C ASP A 5 -3.73 13.62 -4.10
N TYR A 6 -2.69 14.22 -4.61
CA TYR A 6 -1.35 13.62 -4.59
C TYR A 6 -0.91 13.34 -3.16
N SER A 7 -1.09 14.31 -2.26
CA SER A 7 -0.72 14.16 -0.86
C SER A 7 -1.47 13.03 -0.18
N ARG A 8 -2.75 12.85 -0.52
CA ARG A 8 -3.55 11.76 0.04
C ARG A 8 -3.03 10.41 -0.40
N VAL A 9 -2.70 10.26 -1.68
CA VAL A 9 -2.14 9.01 -2.20
C VAL A 9 -0.77 8.74 -1.57
N GLU A 10 0.06 9.76 -1.47
CA GLU A 10 1.38 9.64 -0.84
C GLU A 10 1.27 9.17 0.61
N ARG A 11 0.37 9.76 1.38
CA ARG A 11 0.15 9.34 2.77
C ARG A 11 -0.36 7.91 2.86
N ALA A 12 -1.23 7.50 1.92
CA ALA A 12 -1.72 6.13 1.89
C ALA A 12 -0.59 5.15 1.58
N ILE A 13 0.28 5.48 0.66
CA ILE A 13 1.44 4.64 0.32
C ILE A 13 2.37 4.49 1.52
N HIS A 14 2.68 5.59 2.19
CA HIS A 14 3.51 5.56 3.40
C HIS A 14 2.88 4.70 4.49
N TYR A 15 1.57 4.83 4.68
CA TYR A 15 0.84 4.02 5.65
C TYR A 15 0.91 2.54 5.30
N LEU A 16 0.70 2.21 4.04
CA LEU A 16 0.78 0.83 3.57
C LEU A 16 2.17 0.24 3.79
N GLU A 17 3.20 1.00 3.48
CA GLU A 17 4.58 0.55 3.66
C GLU A 17 4.90 0.29 5.13
N ALA A 18 4.41 1.16 6.02
CA ALA A 18 4.66 1.04 7.45
C ALA A 18 3.84 -0.07 8.10
N HIS A 19 2.65 -0.38 7.58
CA HIS A 19 1.69 -1.27 8.22
C HIS A 19 1.29 -2.47 7.35
N ALA A 20 2.09 -2.82 6.35
CA ALA A 20 1.77 -3.91 5.42
C ALA A 20 1.51 -5.24 6.14
N HIS A 21 2.28 -5.53 7.17
CA HIS A 21 2.14 -6.77 7.94
C HIS A 21 0.80 -6.87 8.68
N GLU A 22 0.15 -5.75 8.94
CA GLU A 22 -1.14 -5.69 9.61
C GLU A 22 -2.31 -5.89 8.62
N GLN A 23 -2.03 -5.87 7.33
CA GLN A 23 -3.02 -6.04 6.26
C GLN A 23 -4.19 -5.05 6.43
N PRO A 24 -3.93 -3.73 6.42
CA PRO A 24 -4.97 -2.74 6.62
C PRO A 24 -6.07 -2.86 5.57
N SER A 25 -7.31 -2.65 5.98
CA SER A 25 -8.47 -2.73 5.09
C SER A 25 -8.60 -1.47 4.24
N LEU A 26 -9.38 -1.58 3.18
CA LEU A 26 -9.70 -0.43 2.34
C LEU A 26 -10.36 0.68 3.17
N ALA A 27 -11.24 0.31 4.10
CA ALA A 27 -11.91 1.27 4.98
C ALA A 27 -10.91 2.02 5.87
N GLU A 28 -9.92 1.33 6.41
CA GLU A 28 -8.88 1.95 7.22
C GLU A 28 -8.08 2.96 6.41
N LEU A 29 -7.68 2.58 5.21
CA LEU A 29 -6.89 3.44 4.34
C LEU A 29 -7.68 4.68 3.93
N ALA A 30 -8.92 4.49 3.52
CA ALA A 30 -9.80 5.60 3.13
C ALA A 30 -10.01 6.56 4.29
N GLY A 31 -10.27 6.02 5.48
CA GLY A 31 -10.44 6.82 6.70
C GLY A 31 -9.19 7.60 7.05
N HIS A 32 -8.03 7.01 6.86
CA HIS A 32 -6.75 7.65 7.15
C HIS A 32 -6.53 8.92 6.31
N VAL A 33 -7.03 8.93 5.10
CA VAL A 33 -6.88 10.07 4.18
C VAL A 33 -8.15 10.91 4.05
N GLY A 34 -9.21 10.58 4.80
CA GLY A 34 -10.45 11.36 4.83
C GLY A 34 -11.32 11.21 3.60
N LEU A 35 -11.34 10.05 2.98
CA LEU A 35 -12.14 9.78 1.78
C LEU A 35 -13.06 8.58 2.01
N SER A 36 -14.10 8.46 1.17
CA SER A 36 -14.88 7.23 1.10
C SER A 36 -14.05 6.13 0.46
N GLU A 37 -14.40 4.88 0.69
CA GLU A 37 -13.68 3.74 0.11
C GLU A 37 -13.66 3.80 -1.41
N PHE A 38 -14.81 4.11 -2.01
CA PHE A 38 -14.94 4.20 -3.47
C PHE A 38 -14.04 5.30 -4.04
N HIS A 39 -14.11 6.48 -3.43
CA HIS A 39 -13.32 7.63 -3.88
C HIS A 39 -11.82 7.36 -3.71
N PHE A 40 -11.44 6.79 -2.57
CA PHE A 40 -10.06 6.46 -2.30
C PHE A 40 -9.51 5.44 -3.30
N GLN A 41 -10.27 4.38 -3.58
CA GLN A 41 -9.84 3.34 -4.52
C GLN A 41 -9.61 3.90 -5.92
N ARG A 42 -10.53 4.74 -6.39
CA ARG A 42 -10.40 5.37 -7.70
C ARG A 42 -9.19 6.30 -7.76
N LEU A 43 -9.01 7.11 -6.73
CA LEU A 43 -7.91 8.05 -6.66
C LEU A 43 -6.56 7.33 -6.61
N PHE A 44 -6.48 6.32 -5.78
CA PHE A 44 -5.25 5.53 -5.64
C PHE A 44 -4.89 4.86 -6.96
N HIS A 45 -5.86 4.21 -7.60
CA HIS A 45 -5.62 3.55 -8.89
C HIS A 45 -5.15 4.53 -9.96
N ARG A 46 -5.72 5.70 -9.96
CA ARG A 46 -5.36 6.75 -10.92
C ARG A 46 -3.89 7.18 -10.79
N TRP A 47 -3.41 7.32 -9.56
CA TRP A 47 -2.06 7.80 -9.29
C TRP A 47 -1.02 6.69 -9.25
N ALA A 48 -1.37 5.56 -8.67
CA ALA A 48 -0.42 4.46 -8.48
C ALA A 48 -0.42 3.44 -9.62
N GLY A 49 -1.47 3.44 -10.44
CA GLY A 49 -1.59 2.49 -11.56
C GLY A 49 -2.08 1.12 -11.14
N VAL A 50 -2.25 0.88 -9.84
CA VAL A 50 -2.78 -0.38 -9.30
C VAL A 50 -3.76 -0.07 -8.18
N THR A 51 -4.57 -1.05 -7.80
CA THR A 51 -5.50 -0.88 -6.68
C THR A 51 -4.72 -0.92 -5.36
N PRO A 52 -5.29 -0.36 -4.28
CA PRO A 52 -4.64 -0.46 -2.96
C PRO A 52 -4.39 -1.89 -2.53
N LYS A 53 -5.34 -2.80 -2.83
CA LYS A 53 -5.19 -4.21 -2.50
C LYS A 53 -4.00 -4.85 -3.23
N ASN A 54 -3.88 -4.59 -4.52
CA ASN A 54 -2.78 -5.12 -5.32
C ASN A 54 -1.43 -4.55 -4.87
N PHE A 55 -1.42 -3.28 -4.52
CA PHE A 55 -0.23 -2.63 -3.99
C PHE A 55 0.21 -3.29 -2.68
N LEU A 56 -0.74 -3.54 -1.79
CA LEU A 56 -0.46 -4.20 -0.51
C LEU A 56 0.07 -5.62 -0.73
N GLN A 57 -0.51 -6.36 -1.66
CA GLN A 57 -0.05 -7.70 -1.99
C GLN A 57 1.38 -7.67 -2.52
N SER A 58 1.72 -6.69 -3.34
CA SER A 58 3.07 -6.48 -3.84
C SER A 58 4.08 -6.26 -2.72
N LEU A 59 3.72 -5.42 -1.75
CA LEU A 59 4.58 -5.15 -0.59
C LEU A 59 4.81 -6.43 0.21
N THR A 60 3.76 -7.19 0.44
CA THR A 60 3.83 -8.44 1.18
C THR A 60 4.71 -9.46 0.46
N LEU A 61 4.55 -9.58 -0.85
CA LEU A 61 5.34 -10.49 -1.65
C LEU A 61 6.81 -10.12 -1.65
N ASN A 62 7.13 -8.84 -1.82
CA ASN A 62 8.50 -8.36 -1.79
C ASN A 62 9.15 -8.65 -0.45
N ARG A 63 8.42 -8.46 0.63
CA ARG A 63 8.92 -8.76 1.98
C ARG A 63 9.20 -10.26 2.14
N ALA A 64 8.30 -11.10 1.64
CA ALA A 64 8.48 -12.55 1.68
C ALA A 64 9.72 -12.97 0.88
N LYS A 65 9.93 -12.38 -0.29
CA LYS A 65 11.10 -12.65 -1.11
C LYS A 65 12.39 -12.26 -0.39
N ASP A 66 12.39 -11.13 0.28
CA ASP A 66 13.56 -10.68 1.05
C ASP A 66 13.89 -11.64 2.18
N LEU A 67 12.87 -12.13 2.89
CA LEU A 67 13.05 -13.09 3.96
C LEU A 67 13.56 -14.42 3.44
N LEU A 68 13.05 -14.88 2.32
CA LEU A 68 13.50 -16.13 1.70
C LEU A 68 14.94 -16.02 1.22
N ALA A 69 15.30 -14.89 0.62
CA ALA A 69 16.67 -14.65 0.17
C ALA A 69 17.63 -14.66 1.35
N ALA A 70 17.25 -14.02 2.46
CA ALA A 70 18.07 -14.03 3.66
C ALA A 70 18.25 -15.45 4.23
N SER A 71 17.17 -16.23 4.23
CA SER A 71 17.23 -17.62 4.69
C SER A 71 18.15 -18.46 3.82
N SER A 72 18.06 -18.29 2.50
CA SER A 72 18.92 -19.00 1.56
C SER A 72 20.40 -18.67 1.80
N SER A 73 20.70 -17.41 2.04
CA SER A 73 22.07 -16.98 2.35
C SER A 73 22.61 -17.63 3.61
N LEU A 74 21.76 -17.82 4.60
CA LEU A 74 22.14 -18.42 5.87
C LEU A 74 22.40 -19.91 5.73
N LEU A 75 21.75 -20.56 4.78
CA LEU A 75 21.90 -22.00 4.56
C LEU A 75 23.13 -22.35 3.74
N ASP A 76 23.65 -21.40 3.00
CA ASP A 76 24.88 -21.61 2.23
C ASP A 76 26.09 -21.52 3.09
#